data_1107fbc6fa9a276647c3a57606711c04
#
_entry.id   1107fbc6fa9a276647c3a57606711c04
#
_cell.length_a   1.000
_cell.length_b   1.000
_cell.length_c   1.000
_cell.angle_alpha   90.00
_cell.angle_beta   90.00
_cell.angle_gamma   90.00
#
_symmetry.space_group_name_H-M   'P 1'
#
loop_
_entity.id
_entity.type
_entity.pdbx_description
1 polymer ?
#
loop_
_entity_poly.entity_id
_entity_poly.type
_entity_poly.pdbx_seq_one_letter_code
_entity_poly.pdbx_strand_id
1 'polypeptide(L)'
;ADVESSSPGSEQELSEKDILLLPPKSLTLKERVVGGTTWVFSREEMKKAFDFLIIDEAGQMSLANLLVMAQCAKTIILVGDQQQLSQPTKADHPGESGKSCLEYLIKDANVVPKDKGIFLNTSWRMEPSLTNIVSELFYDQKLIGCPSNKINSIKWGKPLSSKSGDSYPDKGIIFKKIEHYGCSVK
;
A
#
# COMPACT_ATOMS: atom_id res chain seq x y z
N ALA A 1 -14.68 28.73 -21.21
CA ALA A 1 -14.89 27.38 -21.75
C ALA A 1 -15.14 26.48 -20.57
N ASP A 2 -16.43 26.18 -20.39
CA ASP A 2 -16.96 25.42 -19.26
C ASP A 2 -16.54 23.95 -19.42
N VAL A 3 -15.88 23.42 -18.42
CA VAL A 3 -15.60 21.99 -18.30
C VAL A 3 -16.87 21.37 -17.71
N GLU A 4 -17.67 20.74 -18.54
CA GLU A 4 -18.79 19.92 -18.11
C GLU A 4 -18.28 18.82 -17.17
N SER A 5 -18.78 18.84 -15.94
CA SER A 5 -18.61 17.76 -14.98
C SER A 5 -19.41 16.55 -15.45
N SER A 6 -18.76 15.61 -16.12
CA SER A 6 -19.34 14.28 -16.35
C SER A 6 -19.57 13.59 -15.01
N SER A 7 -20.82 13.26 -14.73
CA SER A 7 -21.25 12.44 -13.59
C SER A 7 -20.44 11.14 -13.55
N PRO A 8 -20.02 10.66 -12.37
CA PRO A 8 -19.36 9.36 -12.27
C PRO A 8 -20.37 8.29 -12.74
N GLY A 9 -19.99 7.58 -13.80
CA GLY A 9 -20.72 6.42 -14.28
C GLY A 9 -20.95 5.46 -13.11
N SER A 10 -22.14 4.88 -13.06
CA SER A 10 -22.53 3.87 -12.09
C SER A 10 -21.41 2.86 -11.93
N GLU A 11 -20.80 2.80 -10.74
CA GLU A 11 -19.89 1.72 -10.34
C GLU A 11 -20.69 0.41 -10.46
N GLN A 12 -20.48 -0.31 -11.53
CA GLN A 12 -20.91 -1.69 -11.60
C GLN A 12 -19.96 -2.48 -10.70
N GLU A 13 -20.46 -2.87 -9.52
CA GLU A 13 -19.77 -3.86 -8.70
C GLU A 13 -19.53 -5.09 -9.55
N LEU A 14 -18.24 -5.43 -9.74
CA LEU A 14 -17.84 -6.68 -10.39
C LEU A 14 -18.38 -7.83 -9.53
N SER A 15 -19.28 -8.62 -10.12
CA SER A 15 -19.79 -9.82 -9.48
C SER A 15 -18.70 -10.89 -9.49
N GLU A 16 -18.72 -11.83 -8.53
CA GLU A 16 -17.81 -13.01 -8.56
C GLU A 16 -17.86 -13.78 -9.90
N LYS A 17 -18.95 -13.64 -10.66
CA LYS A 17 -19.13 -14.26 -11.99
C LYS A 17 -18.32 -13.57 -13.10
N ASP A 18 -17.85 -12.35 -12.86
CA ASP A 18 -17.05 -11.59 -13.81
C ASP A 18 -15.55 -11.90 -13.67
N ILE A 19 -15.17 -12.65 -12.63
CA ILE A 19 -13.79 -13.06 -12.37
C ILE A 19 -13.62 -14.53 -12.74
N LEU A 20 -12.82 -14.79 -13.76
CA LEU A 20 -12.47 -16.14 -14.17
C LEU A 20 -11.15 -16.57 -13.52
N LEU A 21 -11.19 -17.58 -12.67
CA LEU A 21 -10.02 -18.21 -12.09
C LEU A 21 -9.47 -19.25 -13.07
N LEU A 22 -8.32 -18.97 -13.64
CA LEU A 22 -7.65 -19.86 -14.59
C LEU A 22 -6.38 -20.47 -14.02
N PRO A 23 -6.11 -21.77 -14.26
CA PRO A 23 -4.78 -22.30 -14.06
C PRO A 23 -3.78 -21.52 -14.92
N PRO A 24 -2.57 -21.27 -14.45
CA PRO A 24 -1.59 -20.45 -15.17
C PRO A 24 -1.28 -20.93 -16.61
N LYS A 25 -1.45 -22.23 -16.87
CA LYS A 25 -1.25 -22.83 -18.21
C LYS A 25 -2.41 -22.58 -19.19
N SER A 26 -3.54 -22.10 -18.69
CA SER A 26 -4.76 -21.88 -19.49
C SER A 26 -4.96 -20.43 -19.91
N LEU A 27 -4.03 -19.53 -19.58
CA LEU A 27 -4.07 -18.14 -20.03
C LEU A 27 -3.88 -18.08 -21.53
N THR A 28 -4.86 -17.52 -22.23
CA THR A 28 -4.88 -17.44 -23.70
C THR A 28 -4.39 -16.10 -24.23
N LEU A 29 -4.14 -15.12 -23.35
CA LEU A 29 -3.84 -13.71 -23.65
C LEU A 29 -4.95 -12.97 -24.44
N LYS A 30 -6.16 -13.51 -24.40
CA LYS A 30 -7.37 -12.85 -24.89
C LYS A 30 -8.04 -11.99 -23.81
N GLU A 31 -7.70 -12.27 -22.59
CA GLU A 31 -8.17 -11.56 -21.41
C GLU A 31 -7.62 -10.11 -21.41
N ARG A 32 -8.50 -9.13 -21.24
CA ARG A 32 -8.11 -7.70 -21.21
C ARG A 32 -7.44 -7.30 -19.90
N VAL A 33 -7.80 -7.96 -18.80
CA VAL A 33 -7.24 -7.75 -17.48
C VAL A 33 -6.87 -9.10 -16.89
N VAL A 34 -5.64 -9.23 -16.46
CA VAL A 34 -5.10 -10.45 -15.84
C VAL A 34 -4.51 -10.10 -14.49
N GLY A 35 -4.98 -10.75 -13.43
CA GLY A 35 -4.40 -10.66 -12.09
C GLY A 35 -3.59 -11.90 -11.75
N GLY A 36 -2.46 -11.74 -11.08
CA GLY A 36 -1.62 -12.88 -10.71
C GLY A 36 -0.42 -12.49 -9.85
N THR A 37 0.35 -13.49 -9.48
CA THR A 37 1.60 -13.31 -8.74
C THR A 37 2.78 -13.02 -9.68
N THR A 38 3.90 -12.59 -9.12
CA THR A 38 5.18 -12.39 -9.85
C THR A 38 5.51 -13.55 -10.80
N TRP A 39 5.29 -14.79 -10.35
CA TRP A 39 5.59 -16.00 -11.12
C TRP A 39 4.77 -16.14 -12.41
N VAL A 40 3.56 -15.60 -12.43
CA VAL A 40 2.73 -15.61 -13.65
C VAL A 40 3.34 -14.66 -14.68
N PHE A 41 3.66 -13.44 -14.29
CA PHE A 41 4.14 -12.40 -15.19
C PHE A 41 5.62 -12.53 -15.58
N SER A 42 6.38 -13.39 -14.89
CA SER A 42 7.78 -13.68 -15.23
C SER A 42 7.98 -14.72 -16.34
N ARG A 43 6.91 -15.31 -16.84
CA ARG A 43 6.97 -16.36 -17.87
C ARG A 43 7.32 -15.79 -19.22
N GLU A 44 7.97 -16.62 -20.03
CA GLU A 44 8.35 -16.27 -21.41
C GLU A 44 7.14 -15.88 -22.25
N GLU A 45 6.02 -16.61 -22.09
CA GLU A 45 4.77 -16.38 -22.82
C GLU A 45 4.13 -15.01 -22.51
N MET A 46 4.49 -14.40 -21.37
CA MET A 46 3.98 -13.08 -20.96
C MET A 46 4.80 -11.94 -21.53
N LYS A 47 5.94 -12.18 -22.16
CA LYS A 47 6.76 -11.10 -22.72
C LYS A 47 5.97 -10.23 -23.69
N LYS A 48 5.97 -8.92 -23.40
CA LYS A 48 5.26 -7.90 -24.20
C LYS A 48 3.77 -8.18 -24.42
N ALA A 49 3.14 -8.97 -23.54
CA ALA A 49 1.75 -9.36 -23.66
C ALA A 49 0.77 -8.22 -23.30
N PHE A 50 1.21 -7.26 -22.51
CA PHE A 50 0.34 -6.23 -21.96
C PHE A 50 0.83 -4.81 -22.31
N ASP A 51 -0.08 -3.85 -22.32
CA ASP A 51 0.27 -2.45 -22.44
C ASP A 51 0.71 -1.89 -21.07
N PHE A 52 0.06 -2.34 -20.00
CA PHE A 52 0.32 -1.88 -18.63
C PHE A 52 0.54 -3.05 -17.68
N LEU A 53 1.53 -2.93 -16.82
CA LEU A 53 1.69 -3.74 -15.62
C LEU A 53 1.45 -2.84 -14.41
N ILE A 54 0.41 -3.16 -13.64
CA ILE A 54 0.09 -2.44 -12.41
C ILE A 54 0.55 -3.32 -11.24
N ILE A 55 1.41 -2.78 -10.39
CA ILE A 55 1.92 -3.46 -9.20
C ILE A 55 1.37 -2.77 -7.97
N ASP A 56 0.51 -3.46 -7.27
CA ASP A 56 0.00 -3.03 -5.97
C ASP A 56 0.98 -3.43 -4.85
N GLU A 57 0.98 -2.68 -3.75
CA GLU A 57 1.93 -2.83 -2.63
C GLU A 57 3.40 -2.83 -3.09
N ALA A 58 3.73 -1.94 -4.03
CA ALA A 58 5.07 -1.86 -4.63
C ALA A 58 6.17 -1.47 -3.63
N GLY A 59 5.83 -0.92 -2.46
CA GLY A 59 6.74 -0.73 -1.33
C GLY A 59 7.24 -2.04 -0.73
N GLN A 60 6.52 -3.15 -0.96
CA GLN A 60 6.90 -4.50 -0.52
C GLN A 60 7.50 -5.35 -1.65
N MET A 61 7.50 -4.86 -2.89
CA MET A 61 8.03 -5.58 -4.04
C MET A 61 9.52 -5.29 -4.20
N SER A 62 10.38 -6.33 -4.17
CA SER A 62 11.81 -6.14 -4.42
C SER A 62 12.10 -5.73 -5.86
N LEU A 63 13.17 -4.95 -6.05
CA LEU A 63 13.61 -4.53 -7.37
C LEU A 63 13.90 -5.72 -8.29
N ALA A 64 14.48 -6.80 -7.75
CA ALA A 64 14.73 -8.02 -8.51
C ALA A 64 13.44 -8.64 -9.08
N ASN A 65 12.38 -8.72 -8.27
CA ASN A 65 11.08 -9.23 -8.71
C ASN A 65 10.44 -8.32 -9.77
N LEU A 66 10.56 -7.00 -9.59
CA LEU A 66 10.09 -6.04 -10.60
C LEU A 66 10.78 -6.28 -11.95
N LEU A 67 12.10 -6.41 -11.98
CA LEU A 67 12.87 -6.58 -13.22
C LEU A 67 12.46 -7.84 -13.99
N VAL A 68 12.16 -8.93 -13.27
CA VAL A 68 11.70 -10.16 -13.89
C VAL A 68 10.33 -10.01 -14.55
N MET A 69 9.40 -9.28 -13.90
CA MET A 69 8.06 -9.02 -14.46
C MET A 69 8.05 -7.92 -15.52
N ALA A 70 8.98 -6.99 -15.48
CA ALA A 70 9.00 -5.79 -16.32
C ALA A 70 8.92 -6.09 -17.83
N GLN A 71 9.35 -7.29 -18.23
CA GLN A 71 9.32 -7.73 -19.62
C GLN A 71 7.89 -7.94 -20.16
N CYS A 72 6.89 -8.12 -19.28
CA CYS A 72 5.53 -8.47 -19.71
C CYS A 72 4.75 -7.28 -20.28
N ALA A 73 5.13 -6.03 -19.97
CA ALA A 73 4.38 -4.85 -20.38
C ALA A 73 5.26 -3.73 -20.93
N LYS A 74 4.63 -2.81 -21.64
CA LYS A 74 5.29 -1.61 -22.19
C LYS A 74 5.47 -0.52 -21.13
N THR A 75 4.50 -0.41 -20.21
CA THR A 75 4.46 0.62 -19.16
C THR A 75 4.22 -0.02 -17.82
N ILE A 76 4.92 0.44 -16.80
CA ILE A 76 4.78 -0.06 -15.43
C ILE A 76 4.21 1.05 -14.57
N ILE A 77 3.17 0.73 -13.80
CA ILE A 77 2.54 1.62 -12.81
C ILE A 77 2.76 0.97 -11.44
N LEU A 78 3.47 1.68 -10.57
CA LEU A 78 3.71 1.24 -9.20
C LEU A 78 2.75 1.96 -8.26
N VAL A 79 1.97 1.19 -7.53
CA VAL A 79 1.03 1.67 -6.51
C VAL A 79 1.51 1.15 -5.16
N GLY A 80 1.62 2.00 -4.16
CA GLY A 80 2.10 1.57 -2.84
C GLY A 80 2.66 2.72 -2.02
N ASP A 81 3.29 2.36 -0.93
CA ASP A 81 3.82 3.28 0.06
C ASP A 81 5.18 2.79 0.56
N GLN A 82 6.21 3.60 0.37
CA GLN A 82 7.58 3.27 0.80
C GLN A 82 7.81 3.45 2.30
N GLN A 83 6.89 4.14 3.01
CA GLN A 83 6.98 4.35 4.45
C GLN A 83 6.36 3.18 5.24
N GLN A 84 5.70 2.24 4.55
CA GLN A 84 5.21 1.03 5.17
C GLN A 84 6.33 0.00 5.33
N LEU A 85 6.07 -1.04 6.13
CA LEU A 85 7.03 -2.11 6.37
C LEU A 85 7.44 -2.78 5.05
N SER A 86 8.73 -2.90 4.83
CA SER A 86 9.29 -3.65 3.71
C SER A 86 9.02 -5.15 3.86
N GLN A 87 9.07 -5.88 2.76
CA GLN A 87 8.94 -7.33 2.78
C GLN A 87 10.09 -7.96 3.59
N PRO A 88 9.78 -8.88 4.53
CA PRO A 88 10.83 -9.62 5.24
C PRO A 88 11.70 -10.41 4.27
N THR A 89 13.01 -10.25 4.34
CA THR A 89 13.97 -11.00 3.55
C THR A 89 14.63 -12.08 4.40
N LYS A 90 14.88 -13.25 3.82
CA LYS A 90 15.57 -14.35 4.52
C LYS A 90 17.09 -14.22 4.49
N ALA A 91 17.63 -13.38 3.61
CA ALA A 91 19.05 -13.14 3.45
C ALA A 91 19.30 -11.77 2.84
N ASP A 92 20.51 -11.25 3.02
CA ASP A 92 20.94 -10.02 2.38
C ASP A 92 21.11 -10.22 0.87
N HIS A 93 20.62 -9.26 0.10
CA HIS A 93 20.77 -9.25 -1.35
C HIS A 93 21.94 -8.34 -1.75
N PRO A 94 22.71 -8.71 -2.78
CA PRO A 94 23.84 -7.90 -3.20
C PRO A 94 23.40 -6.57 -3.81
N GLY A 95 24.11 -5.50 -3.47
CA GLY A 95 23.83 -4.16 -3.97
C GLY A 95 22.43 -3.66 -3.60
N GLU A 96 21.74 -3.08 -4.56
CA GLU A 96 20.39 -2.50 -4.34
C GLU A 96 19.24 -3.45 -4.70
N SER A 97 19.54 -4.71 -5.06
CA SER A 97 18.51 -5.66 -5.52
C SER A 97 17.50 -6.06 -4.44
N GLY A 98 17.85 -5.88 -3.17
CA GLY A 98 16.97 -6.11 -2.02
C GLY A 98 16.05 -4.95 -1.69
N LYS A 99 16.32 -3.74 -2.20
CA LYS A 99 15.45 -2.58 -2.02
C LYS A 99 14.09 -2.81 -2.67
N SER A 100 13.05 -2.18 -2.12
CA SER A 100 11.76 -2.16 -2.79
C SER A 100 11.82 -1.32 -4.08
N CYS A 101 10.89 -1.59 -5.00
CA CYS A 101 10.79 -0.81 -6.24
C CYS A 101 10.59 0.68 -5.96
N LEU A 102 9.75 1.03 -4.99
CA LEU A 102 9.47 2.41 -4.62
C LEU A 102 10.69 3.06 -3.97
N GLU A 103 11.32 2.40 -3.01
CA GLU A 103 12.55 2.89 -2.37
C GLU A 103 13.65 3.19 -3.39
N TYR A 104 13.84 2.30 -4.36
CA TYR A 104 14.82 2.50 -5.42
C TYR A 104 14.53 3.74 -6.29
N LEU A 105 13.26 3.93 -6.66
CA LEU A 105 12.83 5.02 -7.56
C LEU A 105 12.72 6.37 -6.86
N ILE A 106 12.21 6.39 -5.63
CA ILE A 106 11.93 7.61 -4.87
C ILE A 106 13.15 8.02 -4.04
N LYS A 107 14.02 7.06 -3.72
CA LYS A 107 15.22 7.24 -2.87
C LYS A 107 14.84 7.79 -1.48
N ASP A 108 15.52 8.84 -1.04
CA ASP A 108 15.37 9.40 0.30
C ASP A 108 14.15 10.35 0.44
N ALA A 109 13.28 10.44 -0.56
CA ALA A 109 12.11 11.31 -0.48
C ALA A 109 10.99 10.63 0.33
N ASN A 110 10.43 11.34 1.31
CA ASN A 110 9.29 10.86 2.10
C ASN A 110 8.00 10.77 1.28
N VAL A 111 7.87 11.59 0.26
CA VAL A 111 6.70 11.68 -0.62
C VAL A 111 7.16 11.65 -2.07
N VAL A 112 6.40 10.95 -2.91
CA VAL A 112 6.74 10.87 -4.35
C VAL A 112 6.89 12.26 -4.97
N PRO A 113 8.04 12.54 -5.63
CA PRO A 113 8.24 13.79 -6.37
C PRO A 113 7.26 13.94 -7.52
N LYS A 114 6.84 15.18 -7.83
CA LYS A 114 5.83 15.47 -8.88
C LYS A 114 6.22 15.01 -10.27
N ASP A 115 7.51 14.93 -10.56
CA ASP A 115 8.07 14.45 -11.83
C ASP A 115 8.10 12.92 -11.95
N LYS A 116 7.87 12.20 -10.83
CA LYS A 116 7.90 10.73 -10.78
C LYS A 116 6.55 10.10 -10.58
N GLY A 117 5.55 10.84 -10.07
CA GLY A 117 4.25 10.26 -9.82
C GLY A 117 3.27 11.19 -9.12
N ILE A 118 2.19 10.59 -8.63
CA ILE A 118 1.09 11.27 -7.95
C ILE A 118 1.06 10.79 -6.50
N PHE A 119 1.09 11.72 -5.56
CA PHE A 119 0.87 11.44 -4.15
C PHE A 119 -0.62 11.50 -3.83
N LEU A 120 -1.19 10.36 -3.38
CA LEU A 120 -2.57 10.29 -2.91
C LEU A 120 -2.61 10.83 -1.48
N ASN A 121 -2.90 12.10 -1.34
CA ASN A 121 -2.73 12.85 -0.11
C ASN A 121 -3.87 12.69 0.91
N THR A 122 -4.91 11.95 0.61
CA THR A 122 -6.08 11.82 1.50
C THR A 122 -6.17 10.42 2.08
N SER A 123 -6.07 10.32 3.40
CA SER A 123 -6.32 9.08 4.12
C SER A 123 -7.81 8.92 4.42
N TRP A 124 -8.40 7.86 3.85
CA TRP A 124 -9.78 7.45 4.09
C TRP A 124 -9.92 6.43 5.23
N ARG A 125 -8.81 6.01 5.80
CA ARG A 125 -8.76 4.96 6.84
C ARG A 125 -8.61 5.54 8.24
N MET A 126 -7.67 6.46 8.42
CA MET A 126 -7.28 6.94 9.74
C MET A 126 -8.13 8.12 10.19
N GLU A 127 -8.34 8.22 11.50
CA GLU A 127 -8.90 9.40 12.14
C GLU A 127 -7.95 10.60 11.95
N PRO A 128 -8.46 11.83 11.70
CA PRO A 128 -7.62 12.97 11.33
C PRO A 128 -6.51 13.34 12.31
N SER A 129 -6.74 13.22 13.63
CA SER A 129 -5.68 13.55 14.61
C SER A 129 -4.52 12.57 14.55
N LEU A 130 -4.81 11.28 14.32
CA LEU A 130 -3.80 10.25 14.09
C LEU A 130 -3.10 10.48 12.74
N THR A 131 -3.87 10.83 11.71
CA THR A 131 -3.31 11.14 10.39
C THR A 131 -2.32 12.30 10.45
N ASN A 132 -2.60 13.35 11.24
CA ASN A 132 -1.71 14.48 11.39
C ASN A 132 -0.35 14.07 11.98
N ILE A 133 -0.34 13.22 13.01
CA ILE A 133 0.89 12.72 13.62
C ILE A 133 1.71 11.91 12.60
N VAL A 134 1.05 11.00 11.89
CA VAL A 134 1.68 10.17 10.85
C VAL A 134 2.20 11.04 9.70
N SER A 135 1.43 12.07 9.31
CA SER A 135 1.79 13.01 8.25
C SER A 135 3.04 13.82 8.60
N GLU A 136 3.13 14.29 9.84
CA GLU A 136 4.29 15.02 10.33
C GLU A 136 5.56 14.15 10.36
N LEU A 137 5.43 12.91 10.81
CA LEU A 137 6.57 12.02 11.00
C LEU A 137 7.09 11.41 9.68
N PHE A 138 6.20 11.12 8.71
CA PHE A 138 6.54 10.28 7.57
C PHE A 138 6.21 10.87 6.19
N TYR A 139 5.37 11.91 6.10
CA TYR A 139 4.87 12.39 4.80
C TYR A 139 5.00 13.91 4.61
N ASP A 140 5.98 14.55 5.25
CA ASP A 140 6.26 15.99 5.11
C ASP A 140 5.01 16.87 5.31
N GLN A 141 4.12 16.50 6.21
CA GLN A 141 2.84 17.17 6.50
C GLN A 141 1.87 17.23 5.29
N LYS A 142 2.07 16.37 4.29
CA LYS A 142 1.24 16.38 3.06
C LYS A 142 0.06 15.42 3.11
N LEU A 143 0.04 14.45 4.04
CA LEU A 143 -1.07 13.51 4.19
C LEU A 143 -2.18 14.16 5.02
N ILE A 144 -3.42 14.09 4.54
CA ILE A 144 -4.60 14.72 5.15
C ILE A 144 -5.61 13.64 5.51
N GLY A 145 -6.12 13.66 6.74
CA GLY A 145 -7.21 12.77 7.13
C GLY A 145 -8.55 13.22 6.55
N CYS A 146 -9.31 12.29 5.97
CA CYS A 146 -10.65 12.58 5.51
C CYS A 146 -11.54 13.05 6.69
N PRO A 147 -12.23 14.21 6.57
CA PRO A 147 -13.06 14.73 7.66
C PRO A 147 -14.17 13.77 8.13
N SER A 148 -14.68 12.91 7.26
CA SER A 148 -15.68 11.90 7.61
C SER A 148 -15.18 10.88 8.63
N ASN A 149 -13.86 10.68 8.72
CA ASN A 149 -13.25 9.72 9.64
C ASN A 149 -13.14 10.23 11.08
N LYS A 150 -13.60 11.45 11.38
CA LYS A 150 -13.66 11.99 12.75
C LYS A 150 -14.50 11.15 13.72
N ILE A 151 -15.41 10.35 13.17
CA ILE A 151 -16.25 9.42 13.95
C ILE A 151 -15.50 8.15 14.37
N ASN A 152 -14.36 7.85 13.75
CA ASN A 152 -13.56 6.68 14.06
C ASN A 152 -12.90 6.85 15.44
N SER A 153 -13.50 6.25 16.46
CA SER A 153 -13.01 6.29 17.83
C SER A 153 -13.28 4.96 18.52
N ILE A 154 -12.47 4.66 19.53
CA ILE A 154 -12.70 3.48 20.37
C ILE A 154 -13.83 3.77 21.33
N LYS A 155 -14.93 3.00 21.24
CA LYS A 155 -16.03 3.06 22.22
C LYS A 155 -15.71 2.10 23.36
N TRP A 156 -15.23 2.65 24.46
CA TRP A 156 -15.03 1.87 25.66
C TRP A 156 -16.39 1.49 26.29
N GLY A 157 -16.72 0.23 26.36
CA GLY A 157 -17.98 -0.25 26.95
C GLY A 157 -18.08 -0.01 28.45
N LYS A 158 -16.97 0.08 29.15
CA LYS A 158 -16.79 0.58 30.53
C LYS A 158 -15.48 1.34 30.56
N PRO A 159 -15.34 2.42 31.38
CA PRO A 159 -14.04 3.04 31.58
C PRO A 159 -13.03 1.96 31.95
N LEU A 160 -11.97 1.82 31.18
CA LEU A 160 -10.83 1.00 31.58
C LEU A 160 -10.17 1.73 32.77
N SER A 161 -10.75 1.60 33.94
CA SER A 161 -10.05 1.95 35.17
C SER A 161 -9.01 0.85 35.37
N SER A 162 -7.78 1.14 34.99
CA SER A 162 -6.65 0.39 35.51
C SER A 162 -6.69 0.52 37.04
N LYS A 163 -6.20 -0.47 37.76
CA LYS A 163 -5.98 -0.36 39.24
C LYS A 163 -5.11 0.85 39.58
N SER A 164 -4.46 1.49 38.58
CA SER A 164 -3.63 2.70 38.67
C SER A 164 -4.39 4.01 38.41
N GLY A 165 -5.70 4.00 38.16
CA GLY A 165 -6.47 5.23 37.90
C GLY A 165 -6.24 5.88 36.53
N ASP A 166 -5.51 5.22 35.62
CA ASP A 166 -5.22 5.75 34.28
C ASP A 166 -6.50 5.78 33.44
N SER A 167 -6.81 6.94 32.91
CA SER A 167 -7.84 7.13 31.89
C SER A 167 -7.19 7.09 30.50
N TYR A 168 -7.69 6.26 29.61
CA TYR A 168 -7.20 6.18 28.23
C TYR A 168 -8.11 7.01 27.33
N PRO A 169 -7.53 7.85 26.44
CA PRO A 169 -8.31 8.58 25.45
C PRO A 169 -8.95 7.60 24.44
N ASP A 170 -10.04 8.03 23.83
CA ASP A 170 -10.74 7.28 22.77
C ASP A 170 -10.09 7.43 21.38
N LYS A 171 -9.11 8.30 21.26
CA LYS A 171 -8.36 8.62 20.02
C LYS A 171 -6.90 8.91 20.32
N GLY A 172 -6.07 8.76 19.27
CA GLY A 172 -4.66 9.13 19.31
C GLY A 172 -3.72 7.98 19.64
N ILE A 173 -2.49 8.31 19.99
CA ILE A 173 -1.43 7.35 20.32
C ILE A 173 -1.15 7.44 21.81
N ILE A 174 -1.10 6.29 22.46
CA ILE A 174 -0.75 6.18 23.87
C ILE A 174 0.55 5.37 23.95
N PHE A 175 1.57 5.98 24.57
CA PHE A 175 2.78 5.26 24.95
C PHE A 175 2.70 4.88 26.43
N LYS A 176 2.74 3.59 26.73
CA LYS A 176 2.83 3.07 28.10
C LYS A 176 4.06 2.19 28.25
N LYS A 177 5.00 2.66 29.06
CA LYS A 177 6.16 1.83 29.45
C LYS A 177 5.69 0.74 30.41
N ILE A 178 5.96 -0.51 30.06
CA ILE A 178 5.71 -1.67 30.92
C ILE A 178 7.07 -2.22 31.34
N GLU A 179 7.29 -2.27 32.65
CA GLU A 179 8.47 -2.94 33.19
C GLU A 179 8.23 -4.44 33.20
N HIS A 180 9.15 -5.18 32.59
CA HIS A 180 9.09 -6.64 32.55
C HIS A 180 10.50 -7.21 32.80
N TYR A 181 10.55 -8.38 33.43
CA TYR A 181 11.77 -9.12 33.70
C TYR A 181 11.82 -10.36 32.80
N GLY A 182 12.73 -10.34 31.80
CA GLY A 182 13.21 -11.55 31.14
C GLY A 182 12.20 -12.34 30.30
N CYS A 183 11.10 -11.76 29.82
CA CYS A 183 10.21 -12.40 28.85
C CYS A 183 10.80 -12.32 27.45
N SER A 184 11.66 -13.27 27.08
CA SER A 184 11.99 -13.49 25.68
C SER A 184 10.89 -14.34 25.05
N VAL A 185 10.20 -13.83 24.06
CA VAL A 185 9.37 -14.64 23.17
C VAL A 185 10.34 -15.49 22.34
N LYS A 186 10.27 -16.82 22.51
CA LYS A 186 10.96 -17.76 21.63
C LYS A 186 10.19 -17.90 20.33
#